data_780ec695efbf226a23926882639741cc
#
_entry.id   780ec695efbf226a23926882639741cc
#
_cell.length_a   1.000
_cell.length_b   1.000
_cell.length_c   1.000
_cell.angle_alpha   90.00
_cell.angle_beta   90.00
_cell.angle_gamma   90.00
#
_symmetry.space_group_name_H-M   'P 1'
#
loop_
_entity.id
_entity.type
_entity.pdbx_description
1 polymer ?
#
loop_
_entity_poly.entity_id
_entity_poly.type
_entity_poly.pdbx_seq_one_letter_code
_entity_poly.pdbx_strand_id
1 'polypeptide(L)'
;MLAGITVGAIVLYLSGCAKESADRLSAGSTCDTTAVSYSKQILPLLEDNCYTCHQGAAASSGIDLSNFTTLQAHVANGDLVSAVTHTGSVTPMPYELPMLPSCEVNTIVAWVHQGALNN
;
A
#
# COMPACT_ATOMS: atom_id res chain seq x y z
N MET A 1 61.54 27.16 -22.96
CA MET A 1 60.20 26.95 -23.53
C MET A 1 59.46 25.99 -22.60
N LEU A 2 58.57 26.51 -21.76
CA LEU A 2 57.78 25.71 -20.81
C LEU A 2 56.39 25.48 -21.43
N ALA A 3 56.08 24.23 -21.69
CA ALA A 3 54.72 23.82 -22.09
C ALA A 3 53.90 23.49 -20.85
N GLY A 4 52.92 24.36 -20.56
CA GLY A 4 51.98 24.14 -19.46
C GLY A 4 50.88 23.13 -19.86
N ILE A 5 50.77 22.05 -19.10
CA ILE A 5 49.71 21.08 -19.23
C ILE A 5 48.57 21.49 -18.25
N THR A 6 47.47 22.00 -18.81
CA THR A 6 46.24 22.27 -18.04
C THR A 6 45.45 20.98 -17.89
N VAL A 7 45.42 20.43 -16.69
CA VAL A 7 44.55 19.30 -16.35
C VAL A 7 43.17 19.85 -16.11
N GLY A 8 42.27 19.63 -17.08
CA GLY A 8 40.84 19.93 -16.94
C GLY A 8 40.16 18.90 -16.03
N ALA A 9 39.71 19.34 -14.85
CA ALA A 9 38.93 18.54 -13.95
C ALA A 9 37.48 18.41 -14.50
N ILE A 10 37.13 17.24 -15.01
CA ILE A 10 35.74 16.91 -15.36
C ILE A 10 35.01 16.55 -14.08
N VAL A 11 34.20 17.48 -13.60
CA VAL A 11 33.27 17.22 -12.49
C VAL A 11 32.05 16.53 -13.05
N LEU A 12 31.95 15.20 -12.86
CA LEU A 12 30.76 14.42 -13.14
C LEU A 12 29.70 14.72 -12.06
N TYR A 13 28.70 15.50 -12.43
CA TYR A 13 27.50 15.67 -11.61
C TYR A 13 26.65 14.38 -11.71
N LEU A 14 26.79 13.50 -10.72
CA LEU A 14 25.87 12.40 -10.49
C LEU A 14 24.61 12.98 -9.81
N SER A 15 23.68 13.45 -10.62
CA SER A 15 22.33 13.78 -10.16
C SER A 15 21.62 12.46 -9.85
N GLY A 16 21.85 11.93 -8.65
CA GLY A 16 21.18 10.73 -8.19
C GLY A 16 19.69 10.97 -7.97
N CYS A 17 18.84 10.17 -8.61
CA CYS A 17 17.43 10.04 -8.31
C CYS A 17 17.23 9.42 -6.91
N ALA A 18 17.47 10.19 -5.86
CA ALA A 18 17.32 9.77 -4.47
C ALA A 18 16.13 10.43 -3.77
N LYS A 19 15.21 11.07 -4.52
CA LYS A 19 14.18 11.92 -3.92
C LYS A 19 12.86 11.22 -3.64
N GLU A 20 12.57 10.09 -4.26
CA GLU A 20 11.29 9.42 -4.07
C GLU A 20 11.22 8.50 -2.84
N SER A 21 12.35 7.96 -2.41
CA SER A 21 12.35 7.07 -1.24
C SER A 21 12.39 7.80 0.10
N ALA A 22 12.86 9.04 0.14
CA ALA A 22 12.95 9.84 1.37
C ALA A 22 11.60 10.44 1.79
N ASP A 23 10.73 10.76 0.84
CA ASP A 23 9.40 11.31 1.14
C ASP A 23 8.45 10.26 1.74
N ARG A 24 8.65 8.97 1.43
CA ARG A 24 7.87 7.89 2.05
C ARG A 24 8.29 7.59 3.49
N LEU A 25 9.51 7.91 3.87
CA LEU A 25 10.06 7.68 5.22
C LEU A 25 9.99 8.92 6.12
N SER A 26 9.82 10.11 5.54
CA SER A 26 9.83 11.39 6.29
C SER A 26 8.44 11.96 6.53
N ALA A 27 7.41 11.35 5.97
CA ALA A 27 6.05 11.74 6.29
C ALA A 27 5.67 11.08 7.63
N GLY A 28 5.90 11.82 8.72
CA GLY A 28 4.99 11.81 9.85
C GLY A 28 3.64 12.34 9.37
N SER A 29 3.11 11.79 8.26
CA SER A 29 1.80 12.12 7.77
C SER A 29 0.83 11.58 8.79
N THR A 30 0.18 12.48 9.49
CA THR A 30 -1.06 12.18 10.20
C THR A 30 -1.91 11.38 9.22
N CYS A 31 -2.19 10.13 9.57
CA CYS A 31 -2.97 9.24 8.73
C CYS A 31 -4.36 9.86 8.56
N ASP A 32 -4.61 10.49 7.41
CA ASP A 32 -5.89 11.13 7.15
C ASP A 32 -6.91 10.07 6.72
N THR A 33 -7.78 9.76 7.64
CA THR A 33 -8.89 8.82 7.45
C THR A 33 -10.26 9.51 7.42
N THR A 34 -10.29 10.83 7.24
CA THR A 34 -11.53 11.62 7.32
C THR A 34 -12.50 11.32 6.18
N ALA A 35 -11.98 11.13 4.96
CA ALA A 35 -12.77 10.82 3.76
C ALA A 35 -11.98 9.89 2.86
N VAL A 36 -12.07 8.59 3.11
CA VAL A 36 -11.28 7.59 2.39
C VAL A 36 -11.93 7.27 1.04
N SER A 37 -11.14 7.42 -0.03
CA SER A 37 -11.53 7.07 -1.41
C SER A 37 -11.05 5.66 -1.76
N TYR A 38 -11.93 4.86 -2.34
CA TYR A 38 -11.57 3.54 -2.84
C TYR A 38 -10.47 3.64 -3.92
N SER A 39 -10.70 4.44 -4.95
CA SER A 39 -9.79 4.52 -6.10
C SER A 39 -8.43 5.12 -5.76
N LYS A 40 -8.35 6.04 -4.78
CA LYS A 40 -7.12 6.77 -4.46
C LYS A 40 -6.31 6.15 -3.32
N GLN A 41 -6.96 5.45 -2.41
CA GLN A 41 -6.32 4.97 -1.18
C GLN A 41 -6.47 3.46 -1.01
N ILE A 42 -7.68 2.90 -1.17
CA ILE A 42 -7.91 1.48 -0.90
C ILE A 42 -7.37 0.61 -2.03
N LEU A 43 -7.67 0.93 -3.28
CA LEU A 43 -7.20 0.15 -4.42
C LEU A 43 -5.68 0.00 -4.45
N PRO A 44 -4.86 1.06 -4.33
CA PRO A 44 -3.41 0.92 -4.23
C PRO A 44 -2.96 0.05 -3.03
N LEU A 45 -3.60 0.17 -1.86
CA LEU A 45 -3.29 -0.67 -0.72
C LEU A 45 -3.55 -2.15 -0.99
N LEU A 46 -4.64 -2.48 -1.68
CA LEU A 46 -4.97 -3.85 -2.07
C LEU A 46 -3.99 -4.38 -3.13
N GLU A 47 -3.63 -3.56 -4.10
CA GLU A 47 -2.66 -3.91 -5.14
C GLU A 47 -1.29 -4.24 -4.54
N ASP A 48 -0.80 -3.41 -3.63
CA ASP A 48 0.52 -3.56 -3.04
C ASP A 48 0.61 -4.73 -2.03
N ASN A 49 -0.48 -5.01 -1.31
CA ASN A 49 -0.43 -5.92 -0.16
C ASN A 49 -1.25 -7.21 -0.30
N CYS A 50 -2.23 -7.25 -1.20
CA CYS A 50 -3.21 -8.35 -1.26
C CYS A 50 -3.24 -9.07 -2.60
N TYR A 51 -3.12 -8.34 -3.73
CA TYR A 51 -3.35 -8.90 -5.07
C TYR A 51 -2.33 -9.94 -5.49
N THR A 52 -1.13 -9.96 -4.92
CA THR A 52 -0.15 -11.03 -5.16
C THR A 52 -0.76 -12.43 -4.93
N CYS A 53 -1.67 -12.55 -3.95
CA CYS A 53 -2.33 -13.79 -3.60
C CYS A 53 -3.84 -13.78 -3.87
N HIS A 54 -4.48 -12.61 -3.90
CA HIS A 54 -5.94 -12.47 -3.95
C HIS A 54 -6.42 -11.74 -5.21
N GLN A 55 -5.93 -12.15 -6.39
CA GLN A 55 -6.35 -11.57 -7.66
C GLN A 55 -6.68 -12.65 -8.69
N GLY A 56 -7.82 -12.47 -9.37
CA GLY A 56 -8.22 -13.25 -10.52
C GLY A 56 -8.60 -14.69 -10.23
N ALA A 57 -8.63 -15.50 -11.28
CA ALA A 57 -9.15 -16.89 -11.22
C ALA A 57 -8.29 -17.84 -10.37
N ALA A 58 -7.02 -17.51 -10.13
CA ALA A 58 -6.09 -18.30 -9.32
C ALA A 58 -5.96 -17.76 -7.88
N ALA A 59 -6.85 -16.87 -7.47
CA ALA A 59 -6.81 -16.27 -6.14
C ALA A 59 -6.81 -17.31 -5.02
N SER A 60 -5.97 -17.12 -4.03
CA SER A 60 -5.85 -18.00 -2.86
C SER A 60 -7.21 -18.16 -2.17
N SER A 61 -7.56 -19.39 -1.86
CA SER A 61 -8.85 -19.75 -1.27
C SER A 61 -10.07 -19.31 -2.11
N GLY A 62 -9.89 -18.99 -3.39
CA GLY A 62 -10.95 -18.47 -4.26
C GLY A 62 -11.40 -17.04 -3.94
N ILE A 63 -10.62 -16.31 -3.14
CA ILE A 63 -10.95 -14.94 -2.72
C ILE A 63 -10.28 -13.96 -3.68
N ASP A 64 -11.02 -13.47 -4.67
CA ASP A 64 -10.54 -12.45 -5.62
C ASP A 64 -10.95 -11.06 -5.15
N LEU A 65 -10.01 -10.35 -4.51
CA LEU A 65 -10.23 -8.99 -4.00
C LEU A 65 -10.12 -7.92 -5.10
N SER A 66 -9.69 -8.28 -6.32
CA SER A 66 -9.72 -7.36 -7.46
C SER A 66 -11.14 -7.20 -8.03
N ASN A 67 -12.04 -8.11 -7.70
CA ASN A 67 -13.45 -7.98 -7.97
C ASN A 67 -14.14 -7.24 -6.82
N PHE A 68 -14.64 -6.04 -7.10
CA PHE A 68 -15.28 -5.19 -6.07
C PHE A 68 -16.48 -5.86 -5.38
N THR A 69 -17.26 -6.69 -6.09
CA THR A 69 -18.38 -7.41 -5.49
C THR A 69 -17.89 -8.44 -4.46
N THR A 70 -16.82 -9.17 -4.79
CA THR A 70 -16.19 -10.11 -3.85
C THR A 70 -15.62 -9.38 -2.64
N LEU A 71 -14.91 -8.25 -2.86
CA LEU A 71 -14.41 -7.40 -1.80
C LEU A 71 -15.54 -6.95 -0.86
N GLN A 72 -16.67 -6.48 -1.41
CA GLN A 72 -17.84 -6.06 -0.65
C GLN A 72 -18.44 -7.20 0.20
N ALA A 73 -18.42 -8.43 -0.27
CA ALA A 73 -18.88 -9.57 0.52
C ALA A 73 -18.01 -9.77 1.77
N HIS A 74 -16.67 -9.65 1.65
CA HIS A 74 -15.74 -9.74 2.78
C HIS A 74 -15.77 -8.51 3.70
N VAL A 75 -16.20 -7.35 3.19
CA VAL A 75 -16.53 -6.20 4.01
C VAL A 75 -17.78 -6.46 4.85
N ALA A 76 -18.85 -6.94 4.19
CA ALA A 76 -20.17 -7.12 4.81
C ALA A 76 -20.18 -8.16 5.93
N ASN A 77 -19.40 -9.24 5.79
CA ASN A 77 -19.29 -10.29 6.82
C ASN A 77 -18.21 -9.99 7.88
N GLY A 78 -17.44 -8.89 7.74
CA GLY A 78 -16.41 -8.46 8.68
C GLY A 78 -15.05 -9.16 8.51
N ASP A 79 -14.89 -10.05 7.54
CA ASP A 79 -13.66 -10.81 7.34
C ASP A 79 -12.49 -9.91 6.97
N LEU A 80 -12.72 -8.90 6.11
CA LEU A 80 -11.66 -7.97 5.71
C LEU A 80 -11.05 -7.26 6.91
N VAL A 81 -11.88 -6.67 7.76
CA VAL A 81 -11.40 -5.95 8.96
C VAL A 81 -10.72 -6.90 9.92
N SER A 82 -11.32 -8.05 10.19
CA SER A 82 -10.74 -9.05 11.10
C SER A 82 -9.38 -9.55 10.62
N ALA A 83 -9.23 -9.79 9.32
CA ALA A 83 -7.98 -10.25 8.73
C ALA A 83 -6.86 -9.22 8.85
N VAL A 84 -7.11 -7.94 8.50
CA VAL A 84 -6.08 -6.89 8.52
C VAL A 84 -5.74 -6.39 9.91
N THR A 85 -6.66 -6.50 10.86
CA THR A 85 -6.43 -6.15 12.27
C THR A 85 -5.90 -7.33 13.10
N HIS A 86 -5.73 -8.51 12.49
CA HIS A 86 -5.33 -9.74 13.17
C HIS A 86 -6.23 -10.07 14.36
N THR A 87 -7.56 -9.87 14.22
CA THR A 87 -8.56 -10.11 15.26
C THR A 87 -9.58 -11.17 14.81
N GLY A 88 -10.33 -11.71 15.77
CA GLY A 88 -11.37 -12.70 15.47
C GLY A 88 -10.84 -14.08 15.12
N SER A 89 -11.62 -14.83 14.31
CA SER A 89 -11.34 -16.23 13.96
C SER A 89 -10.86 -16.44 12.52
N VAL A 90 -10.77 -15.38 11.74
CA VAL A 90 -10.26 -15.45 10.36
C VAL A 90 -8.73 -15.50 10.35
N THR A 91 -8.17 -16.07 9.29
CA THR A 91 -6.71 -16.08 9.12
C THR A 91 -6.18 -14.66 9.03
N PRO A 92 -5.20 -14.28 9.88
CA PRO A 92 -4.57 -12.97 9.79
C PRO A 92 -3.91 -12.73 8.44
N MET A 93 -4.05 -11.51 7.92
CA MET A 93 -3.45 -11.08 6.65
C MET A 93 -2.60 -9.82 6.82
N PRO A 94 -1.47 -9.70 6.12
CA PRO A 94 -0.91 -10.66 5.14
C PRO A 94 -0.50 -11.99 5.78
N TYR A 95 -0.70 -13.10 5.05
CA TYR A 95 -0.51 -14.45 5.59
C TYR A 95 0.94 -14.70 6.04
N GLU A 96 1.12 -15.15 7.30
CA GLU A 96 2.44 -15.41 7.93
C GLU A 96 3.40 -14.21 7.92
N LEU A 97 2.89 -12.99 7.70
CA LEU A 97 3.66 -11.75 7.75
C LEU A 97 3.20 -10.85 8.91
N PRO A 98 4.01 -9.87 9.31
CA PRO A 98 3.56 -8.86 10.27
C PRO A 98 2.31 -8.13 9.77
N MET A 99 1.52 -7.61 10.72
CA MET A 99 0.42 -6.71 10.40
C MET A 99 0.91 -5.52 9.56
N LEU A 100 0.07 -5.03 8.67
CA LEU A 100 0.35 -3.81 7.90
C LEU A 100 0.64 -2.63 8.83
N PRO A 101 1.36 -1.60 8.36
CA PRO A 101 1.54 -0.36 9.10
C PRO A 101 0.19 0.19 9.61
N SER A 102 0.18 0.74 10.81
CA SER A 102 -1.07 1.16 11.46
C SER A 102 -1.88 2.16 10.64
N CYS A 103 -1.23 3.00 9.84
CA CYS A 103 -1.94 3.91 8.95
C CYS A 103 -2.72 3.18 7.86
N GLU A 104 -2.14 2.15 7.25
CA GLU A 104 -2.79 1.35 6.22
C GLU A 104 -3.99 0.58 6.78
N VAL A 105 -3.80 -0.06 7.94
CA VAL A 105 -4.90 -0.73 8.64
C VAL A 105 -6.02 0.26 8.97
N ASN A 106 -5.68 1.42 9.55
CA ASN A 106 -6.67 2.43 9.90
C ASN A 106 -7.40 3.00 8.68
N THR A 107 -6.73 3.13 7.54
CA THR A 107 -7.34 3.56 6.29
C THR A 107 -8.38 2.54 5.80
N ILE A 108 -8.06 1.26 5.81
CA ILE A 108 -9.02 0.19 5.44
C ILE A 108 -10.21 0.19 6.40
N VAL A 109 -9.96 0.23 7.70
CA VAL A 109 -11.01 0.24 8.73
C VAL A 109 -11.91 1.46 8.59
N ALA A 110 -11.34 2.65 8.37
CA ALA A 110 -12.11 3.87 8.18
C ALA A 110 -12.98 3.81 6.91
N TRP A 111 -12.45 3.29 5.81
CA TRP A 111 -13.20 3.10 4.57
C TRP A 111 -14.42 2.18 4.79
N VAL A 112 -14.23 1.07 5.50
CA VAL A 112 -15.33 0.15 5.84
C VAL A 112 -16.39 0.87 6.69
N HIS A 113 -15.98 1.62 7.72
CA HIS A 113 -16.90 2.38 8.56
C HIS A 113 -17.63 3.51 7.83
N GLN A 114 -17.04 4.04 6.76
CA GLN A 114 -17.64 5.06 5.89
C GLN A 114 -18.57 4.46 4.82
N GLY A 115 -18.84 3.15 4.88
CA GLY A 115 -19.77 2.46 3.99
C GLY A 115 -19.11 1.76 2.81
N ALA A 116 -17.79 1.66 2.80
CA ALA A 116 -17.01 0.94 1.79
C ALA A 116 -17.40 1.31 0.34
N LEU A 117 -17.48 2.60 0.08
CA LEU A 117 -17.93 3.14 -1.21
C LEU A 117 -16.92 2.86 -2.33
N ASN A 118 -17.42 2.64 -3.54
CA ASN A 118 -16.62 2.55 -4.77
C ASN A 118 -16.49 3.96 -5.39
N ASN A 119 -15.64 4.81 -4.83
CA ASN A 119 -15.51 6.24 -5.15
C ASN A 119 -14.09 6.65 -5.56
#